data_102e479d763fcd38c2c46ad970d7edb2
#
_entry.id   102e479d763fcd38c2c46ad970d7edb2
#
_cell.length_a   1.000
_cell.length_b   1.000
_cell.length_c   1.000
_cell.angle_alpha   90.00
_cell.angle_beta   90.00
_cell.angle_gamma   90.00
#
_symmetry.space_group_name_H-M   'P 1'
#
loop_
_entity.id
_entity.type
_entity.pdbx_description
1 polymer ?
#
loop_
_entity_poly.entity_id
_entity_poly.type
_entity_poly.pdbx_seq_one_letter_code
_entity_poly.pdbx_strand_id
1 'polypeptide(L)'
;LASLRDISVDLPSISAAIDGLSRRLDALANRGIDVDALPFETSYGRTSMEYYDGFVFGFSSNAGLNIPPVATGGRYDALTVVLGNGTGVPAVGGLIRPDAVACVEAAP
;
A
#
# COMPACT_ATOMS: atom_id res chain seq x y z
N LEU A 1 0.90 7.27 13.24
CA LEU A 1 -0.35 6.62 13.71
C LEU A 1 -1.02 7.35 14.86
N ALA A 2 -0.26 7.91 15.82
CA ALA A 2 -0.84 8.59 16.98
C ALA A 2 -1.79 9.73 16.58
N SER A 3 -1.38 10.57 15.61
CA SER A 3 -2.24 11.66 15.11
C SER A 3 -3.52 11.14 14.45
N LEU A 4 -3.44 10.04 13.72
CA LEU A 4 -4.62 9.41 13.13
C LEU A 4 -5.53 8.80 14.19
N ARG A 5 -4.96 8.22 15.25
CA ARG A 5 -5.73 7.73 16.39
C ARG A 5 -6.53 8.84 17.05
N ASP A 6 -5.91 10.00 17.26
CA ASP A 6 -6.59 11.15 17.87
C ASP A 6 -7.78 11.62 17.04
N ILE A 7 -7.64 11.65 15.72
CA ILE A 7 -8.71 12.03 14.80
C ILE A 7 -9.83 10.99 14.79
N SER A 8 -9.51 9.72 14.99
CA SER A 8 -10.45 8.59 14.84
C SER A 8 -11.34 8.33 16.06
N VAL A 9 -11.15 9.05 17.18
CA VAL A 9 -11.84 8.77 18.45
C VAL A 9 -13.35 8.67 18.28
N ASP A 10 -13.95 9.55 17.48
CA ASP A 10 -15.39 9.59 17.25
C ASP A 10 -15.81 9.04 15.88
N LEU A 11 -14.90 8.36 15.17
CA LEU A 11 -15.14 7.87 13.79
C LEU A 11 -14.77 6.38 13.68
N PRO A 12 -15.72 5.48 13.96
CA PRO A 12 -15.45 4.03 14.01
C PRO A 12 -14.86 3.45 12.73
N SER A 13 -15.27 3.96 11.55
CA SER A 13 -14.74 3.47 10.26
C SER A 13 -13.26 3.81 10.09
N ILE A 14 -12.84 4.99 10.54
CA ILE A 14 -11.44 5.42 10.52
C ILE A 14 -10.64 4.61 11.54
N SER A 15 -11.20 4.38 12.72
CA SER A 15 -10.55 3.55 13.74
C SER A 15 -10.28 2.13 13.24
N ALA A 16 -11.24 1.52 12.56
CA ALA A 16 -11.08 0.19 11.98
C ALA A 16 -9.98 0.16 10.91
N ALA A 17 -9.90 1.20 10.06
CA ALA A 17 -8.86 1.31 9.06
C ALA A 17 -7.46 1.46 9.69
N ILE A 18 -7.37 2.24 10.76
CA ILE A 18 -6.12 2.42 11.51
C ILE A 18 -5.69 1.10 12.17
N ASP A 19 -6.64 0.35 12.74
CA ASP A 19 -6.37 -0.97 13.31
C ASP A 19 -5.82 -1.93 12.25
N GLY A 20 -6.39 -1.91 11.05
CA GLY A 20 -5.88 -2.69 9.93
C GLY A 20 -4.45 -2.33 9.55
N LEU A 21 -4.14 -1.04 9.47
CA LEU A 21 -2.79 -0.55 9.22
C LEU A 21 -1.82 -0.98 10.32
N SER A 22 -2.22 -0.83 11.57
CA SER A 22 -1.41 -1.23 12.72
C SER A 22 -1.06 -2.72 12.67
N ARG A 23 -2.02 -3.57 12.37
CA ARG A 23 -1.77 -5.02 12.21
C ARG A 23 -0.78 -5.33 11.09
N ARG A 24 -0.82 -4.58 9.98
CA ARG A 24 0.14 -4.74 8.89
C ARG A 24 1.55 -4.34 9.31
N LEU A 25 1.67 -3.23 10.02
CA LEU A 25 2.96 -2.79 10.54
C LEU A 25 3.54 -3.81 11.50
N ASP A 26 2.73 -4.40 12.37
CA ASP A 26 3.16 -5.47 13.27
C ASP A 26 3.63 -6.70 12.48
N ALA A 27 2.92 -7.09 11.44
CA ALA A 27 3.30 -8.21 10.59
C ALA A 27 4.61 -7.96 9.85
N LEU A 28 4.83 -6.73 9.38
CA LEU A 28 6.10 -6.35 8.74
C LEU A 28 7.26 -6.36 9.74
N ALA A 29 7.03 -5.82 10.95
CA ALA A 29 8.03 -5.82 12.01
C ALA A 29 8.43 -7.25 12.39
N ASN A 30 7.47 -8.17 12.45
CA ASN A 30 7.72 -9.59 12.73
C ASN A 30 8.56 -10.27 11.63
N ARG A 31 8.63 -9.68 10.44
CA ARG A 31 9.47 -10.15 9.33
C ARG A 31 10.84 -9.44 9.29
N GLY A 32 11.16 -8.64 10.28
CA GLY A 32 12.44 -7.96 10.39
C GLY A 32 12.52 -6.63 9.64
N ILE A 33 11.38 -6.07 9.21
CA ILE A 33 11.34 -4.78 8.51
C ILE A 33 11.25 -3.67 9.55
N ASP A 34 12.11 -2.64 9.42
CA ASP A 34 12.05 -1.45 10.27
C ASP A 34 10.87 -0.58 9.83
N VAL A 35 9.74 -0.78 10.49
CA VAL A 35 8.50 -0.06 10.15
C VAL A 35 8.56 1.43 10.48
N ASP A 36 9.40 1.84 11.42
CA ASP A 36 9.55 3.25 11.77
C ASP A 36 10.26 4.04 10.67
N ALA A 37 11.03 3.37 9.83
CA ALA A 37 11.70 3.96 8.67
C ALA A 37 10.80 4.02 7.43
N LEU A 38 9.63 3.40 7.43
CA LEU A 38 8.74 3.38 6.26
C LEU A 38 7.97 4.71 6.14
N PRO A 39 8.03 5.38 4.97
CA PRO A 39 7.19 6.54 4.72
C PRO A 39 5.71 6.14 4.68
N PHE A 40 4.86 7.01 5.22
CA PHE A 40 3.42 6.83 5.16
C PHE A 40 2.77 8.11 4.63
N GLU A 41 1.93 7.96 3.61
CA GLU A 41 1.21 9.07 3.00
C GLU A 41 -0.24 8.67 2.77
N THR A 42 -1.17 9.43 3.37
CA THR A 42 -2.59 9.14 3.31
C THR A 42 -3.18 9.31 1.92
N SER A 43 -2.58 10.13 1.07
CA SER A 43 -3.03 10.38 -0.30
C SER A 43 -2.45 9.41 -1.33
N TYR A 44 -1.51 8.56 -0.94
CA TYR A 44 -0.86 7.63 -1.87
C TYR A 44 -1.86 6.67 -2.50
N GLY A 45 -1.77 6.51 -3.79
CA GLY A 45 -2.62 5.57 -4.54
C GLY A 45 -3.98 6.12 -4.97
N ARG A 46 -4.35 7.35 -4.58
CA ARG A 46 -5.67 7.93 -4.92
C ARG A 46 -5.89 8.14 -6.41
N THR A 47 -4.82 8.33 -7.16
CA THR A 47 -4.88 8.59 -8.61
C THR A 47 -4.36 7.44 -9.46
N SER A 48 -3.90 6.37 -8.83
CA SER A 48 -3.43 5.18 -9.52
C SER A 48 -4.55 4.14 -9.67
N MET A 49 -4.41 2.92 -9.53
CA MET A 49 -5.39 1.87 -9.78
C MET A 49 -6.68 2.05 -8.96
N GLU A 50 -7.81 2.29 -9.63
CA GLU A 50 -9.10 2.50 -8.99
C GLU A 50 -9.69 1.25 -8.34
N TYR A 51 -9.22 0.05 -8.69
CA TYR A 51 -9.74 -1.17 -8.12
C TYR A 51 -9.22 -1.50 -6.72
N TYR A 52 -8.17 -0.81 -6.25
CA TYR A 52 -7.71 -0.98 -4.88
C TYR A 52 -8.70 -0.35 -3.90
N ASP A 53 -9.15 -1.12 -2.93
CA ASP A 53 -10.11 -0.68 -1.91
C ASP A 53 -9.58 -0.81 -0.49
N GLY A 54 -8.31 -1.08 -0.33
CA GLY A 54 -7.67 -1.21 0.96
C GLY A 54 -6.26 -0.64 0.93
N PHE A 55 -5.35 -1.34 1.58
CA PHE A 55 -3.96 -0.94 1.65
C PHE A 55 -3.32 -0.91 0.26
N VAL A 56 -2.54 0.14 -0.01
CA VAL A 56 -1.72 0.26 -1.21
C VAL A 56 -0.28 0.54 -0.82
N PHE A 57 0.66 0.14 -1.66
CA PHE A 57 2.07 0.38 -1.43
C PHE A 57 2.81 0.62 -2.75
N GLY A 58 3.98 1.21 -2.64
CA GLY A 58 4.88 1.37 -3.77
C GLY A 58 6.33 1.38 -3.33
N PHE A 59 7.19 0.96 -4.22
CA PHE A 59 8.63 1.02 -4.06
C PHE A 59 9.18 1.96 -5.13
N SER A 60 9.76 3.06 -4.69
CA SER A 60 10.35 4.07 -5.59
C SER A 60 11.85 4.13 -5.39
N SER A 61 12.56 4.49 -6.44
CA SER A 61 13.99 4.72 -6.36
C SER A 61 14.28 6.04 -5.63
N ASN A 62 15.29 6.05 -4.80
CA ASN A 62 15.84 7.26 -4.20
C ASN A 62 17.08 7.79 -4.95
N ALA A 63 17.34 7.27 -6.16
CA ALA A 63 18.49 7.67 -6.96
C ALA A 63 18.28 8.99 -7.73
N GLY A 64 17.24 9.74 -7.45
CA GLY A 64 16.93 11.01 -8.11
C GLY A 64 16.43 10.89 -9.55
N LEU A 65 16.02 9.71 -9.96
CA LEU A 65 15.51 9.45 -11.29
C LEU A 65 14.06 9.85 -11.43
N ASN A 66 13.70 10.44 -12.57
CA ASN A 66 12.31 10.77 -12.89
C ASN A 66 11.65 9.57 -13.60
N ILE A 67 11.42 8.51 -12.85
CA ILE A 67 10.83 7.26 -13.33
C ILE A 67 9.64 6.87 -12.45
N PRO A 68 8.71 6.05 -12.97
CA PRO A 68 7.63 5.50 -12.14
C PRO A 68 8.17 4.63 -11.01
N PRO A 69 7.37 4.35 -9.99
CA PRO A 69 7.75 3.36 -8.96
C PRO A 69 8.17 2.04 -9.61
N VAL A 70 9.20 1.41 -9.07
CA VAL A 70 9.70 0.12 -9.58
C VAL A 70 8.72 -1.02 -9.33
N ALA A 71 7.92 -0.91 -8.26
CA ALA A 71 6.86 -1.87 -7.95
C ALA A 71 5.72 -1.15 -7.24
N THR A 72 4.51 -1.61 -7.47
CA THR A 72 3.32 -1.12 -6.77
C THR A 72 2.38 -2.28 -6.51
N GLY A 73 1.51 -2.14 -5.53
CA GLY A 73 0.54 -3.15 -5.24
C GLY A 73 -0.50 -2.70 -4.21
N GLY A 74 -1.41 -3.57 -3.89
CA GLY A 74 -2.45 -3.26 -2.93
C GLY A 74 -3.46 -4.38 -2.75
N ARG A 75 -4.48 -4.07 -1.98
CA ARG A 75 -5.60 -4.97 -1.69
C ARG A 75 -6.82 -4.58 -2.53
N TYR A 76 -7.52 -5.57 -3.08
CA TYR A 76 -8.65 -5.33 -4.00
C TYR A 76 -9.79 -6.36 -3.81
N ASP A 77 -10.25 -6.52 -2.58
CA ASP A 77 -11.30 -7.49 -2.25
C ASP A 77 -12.61 -7.19 -2.99
N ALA A 78 -12.97 -5.91 -3.17
CA ALA A 78 -14.19 -5.52 -3.85
C ALA A 78 -14.23 -5.97 -5.31
N LEU A 79 -13.10 -5.96 -5.99
CA LEU A 79 -13.01 -6.43 -7.38
C LEU A 79 -13.40 -7.90 -7.48
N THR A 80 -13.00 -8.72 -6.51
CA THR A 80 -13.34 -10.15 -6.52
C THR A 80 -14.84 -10.39 -6.35
N VAL A 81 -15.53 -9.52 -5.62
CA VAL A 81 -17.00 -9.59 -5.49
C VAL A 81 -17.65 -9.38 -6.85
N VAL A 82 -17.21 -8.37 -7.60
CA VAL A 82 -17.74 -8.08 -8.93
C VAL A 82 -17.50 -9.24 -9.91
N LEU A 83 -16.28 -9.76 -9.94
CA LEU A 83 -15.90 -10.85 -10.83
C LEU A 83 -16.51 -12.19 -10.41
N GLY A 84 -16.83 -12.36 -9.14
CA GLY A 84 -17.37 -13.59 -8.57
C GLY A 84 -18.88 -13.62 -8.41
N ASN A 85 -19.62 -12.78 -9.13
CA ASN A 85 -21.09 -12.70 -9.06
C ASN A 85 -21.62 -12.52 -7.64
N GLY A 86 -20.99 -11.65 -6.86
CA GLY A 86 -21.37 -11.37 -5.49
C GLY A 86 -20.61 -12.19 -4.44
N THR A 87 -19.81 -13.16 -4.85
CA THR A 87 -18.97 -13.96 -3.96
C THR A 87 -17.56 -13.40 -3.98
N GLY A 88 -17.11 -12.80 -2.88
CA GLY A 88 -15.79 -12.21 -2.76
C GLY A 88 -14.79 -13.13 -2.04
N VAL A 89 -13.52 -12.95 -2.36
CA VAL A 89 -12.40 -13.55 -1.63
C VAL A 89 -11.38 -12.46 -1.34
N PRO A 90 -10.63 -12.56 -0.23
CA PRO A 90 -9.53 -11.63 0.02
C PRO A 90 -8.51 -11.70 -1.11
N ALA A 91 -8.10 -10.55 -1.63
CA ALA A 91 -7.17 -10.50 -2.74
C ALA A 91 -6.15 -9.38 -2.58
N VAL A 92 -4.89 -9.72 -2.75
CA VAL A 92 -3.77 -8.79 -2.79
C VAL A 92 -2.90 -9.12 -3.98
N GLY A 93 -2.23 -8.12 -4.51
CA GLY A 93 -1.31 -8.34 -5.61
C GLY A 93 -0.39 -7.15 -5.80
N GLY A 94 0.57 -7.35 -6.68
CA GLY A 94 1.51 -6.31 -7.02
C GLY A 94 2.05 -6.52 -8.42
N LEU A 95 2.68 -5.48 -8.94
CA LEU A 95 3.38 -5.53 -10.22
C LEU A 95 4.77 -4.95 -10.05
N ILE A 96 5.69 -5.40 -10.87
CA ILE A 96 7.04 -4.88 -10.98
C ILE A 96 7.19 -4.31 -12.38
N ARG A 97 7.87 -3.16 -12.49
CA ARG A 97 8.18 -2.54 -13.78
C ARG A 97 9.64 -2.82 -14.14
N PRO A 98 9.91 -3.80 -15.02
CA PRO A 98 11.29 -4.17 -15.35
C PRO A 98 12.11 -3.01 -15.92
N ASP A 99 11.48 -2.15 -16.72
CA ASP A 99 12.14 -0.99 -17.31
C ASP A 99 12.63 -0.03 -16.21
N ALA A 100 11.80 0.21 -15.20
CA ALA A 100 12.17 1.05 -14.07
C ALA A 100 13.29 0.43 -13.23
N VAL A 101 13.24 -0.88 -13.02
CA VAL A 101 14.32 -1.61 -12.33
C VAL A 101 15.63 -1.46 -13.10
N ALA A 102 15.61 -1.66 -14.42
CA ALA A 102 16.78 -1.52 -15.24
C ALA A 102 17.39 -0.10 -15.17
N CYS A 103 16.53 0.93 -15.12
CA CYS A 103 17.01 2.31 -14.95
C CYS A 103 17.70 2.51 -13.59
N VAL A 104 17.20 1.92 -12.54
CA VAL A 104 17.81 2.01 -11.20
C VAL A 104 19.16 1.28 -11.17
N GLU A 105 19.24 0.10 -11.76
CA GLU A 105 20.48 -0.68 -11.83
C GLU A 105 21.57 0.02 -12.65
N ALA A 106 21.18 0.74 -13.68
CA ALA A 106 22.10 1.48 -14.53
C ALA A 106 22.54 2.83 -13.94
N ALA A 107 21.88 3.32 -12.89
CA ALA A 107 22.21 4.59 -12.26
C ALA A 107 23.55 4.53 -11.53
N PRO A 108 24.39 5.60 -11.59
CA PRO A 108 25.68 5.63 -10.88
C PRO A 108 25.53 5.68 -9.36
#